data_2a44febab6a66c3790a4d158acf68c4e
#
_entry.id   2a44febab6a66c3790a4d158acf68c4e
#
_cell.length_a   1.000
_cell.length_b   1.000
_cell.length_c   1.000
_cell.angle_alpha   90.00
_cell.angle_beta   90.00
_cell.angle_gamma   90.00
#
_symmetry.space_group_name_H-M   'P 1'
#
loop_
_entity.id
_entity.type
_entity.pdbx_description
1 polymer ?
#
loop_
_entity_poly.entity_id
_entity_poly.type
_entity_poly.pdbx_seq_one_letter_code
_entity_poly.pdbx_strand_id
1 'polypeptide(L)'
;MKKLFALCWLLFFGGFLSAAADSGVDPLPDPVSNNAVAMLKVHGQLMLFSFMGIGAKKTPDSITSTAFSLDARDGKWSAIHTVPGTAGRIGAAAAAVHDQVFLFGGYVMDSHNGMAVPDVGMYQPPGDRWLRGADIPLPVGDSVVGVYRDRYVYLVSGRANRGPVNDVQVYDADKDRWSRATPIPGAPVFGHAGALVDGTIVYVDGARQNPSGNSPRYIASDECWMGKIDHHDPTRIQWTKLPNHPGAARYRIAAGDSEKDQKIYFSGGTDNPYDFTGIGYDGKPSEPSPVTFDFNLHTGKWETINENTPDPTMDHRGLLVTHEGLVIIGGMEKEQKVTARVTLLPKQAAAK
;
A
#
# COMPACT_ATOMS: atom_id res chain seq x y z
N MET A 1 74.53 -16.52 -4.93
CA MET A 1 73.68 -15.55 -4.30
C MET A 1 72.46 -15.32 -5.21
N LYS A 2 71.35 -16.04 -4.99
CA LYS A 2 70.12 -15.92 -5.79
C LYS A 2 69.09 -15.16 -4.89
N LYS A 3 68.66 -13.96 -5.33
CA LYS A 3 67.63 -13.18 -4.69
C LYS A 3 66.24 -13.66 -5.20
N LEU A 4 65.43 -14.17 -4.28
CA LEU A 4 64.02 -14.52 -4.50
C LEU A 4 63.20 -13.23 -4.37
N PHE A 5 62.48 -12.85 -5.43
CA PHE A 5 61.46 -11.82 -5.37
C PHE A 5 60.12 -12.50 -5.08
N ALA A 6 59.54 -12.19 -3.94
CA ALA A 6 58.17 -12.59 -3.60
C ALA A 6 57.21 -11.52 -4.13
N LEU A 7 56.36 -11.92 -5.06
CA LEU A 7 55.31 -11.08 -5.64
C LEU A 7 54.03 -11.25 -4.80
N CYS A 8 53.68 -10.24 -3.97
CA CYS A 8 52.43 -10.20 -3.21
C CYS A 8 51.30 -9.78 -4.13
N TRP A 9 50.37 -10.70 -4.41
CA TRP A 9 49.12 -10.41 -5.06
C TRP A 9 48.10 -9.86 -4.03
N LEU A 10 47.83 -8.55 -4.08
CA LEU A 10 46.72 -7.95 -3.37
C LEU A 10 45.46 -8.18 -4.21
N LEU A 11 44.60 -9.11 -3.76
CA LEU A 11 43.24 -9.25 -4.24
C LEU A 11 42.39 -8.09 -3.69
N PHE A 12 42.13 -7.11 -4.54
CA PHE A 12 41.09 -6.12 -4.30
C PHE A 12 39.72 -6.79 -4.50
N PHE A 13 39.07 -7.13 -3.41
CA PHE A 13 37.63 -7.38 -3.40
C PHE A 13 36.91 -6.03 -3.57
N GLY A 14 36.64 -5.66 -4.80
CA GLY A 14 35.73 -4.58 -5.12
C GLY A 14 34.32 -5.01 -4.77
N GLY A 15 33.83 -4.62 -3.59
CA GLY A 15 32.41 -4.71 -3.26
C GLY A 15 31.64 -3.81 -4.23
N PHE A 16 30.89 -4.40 -5.13
CA PHE A 16 29.88 -3.66 -5.89
C PHE A 16 28.77 -3.26 -4.89
N LEU A 17 28.86 -2.03 -4.36
CA LEU A 17 27.70 -1.35 -3.84
C LEU A 17 26.77 -1.13 -5.05
N SER A 18 25.72 -1.93 -5.15
CA SER A 18 24.61 -1.63 -6.04
C SER A 18 23.92 -0.40 -5.48
N ALA A 19 24.25 0.76 -6.02
CA ALA A 19 23.47 1.97 -5.78
C ALA A 19 22.04 1.69 -6.28
N ALA A 20 21.02 2.05 -5.50
CA ALA A 20 19.65 2.11 -5.99
C ALA A 20 19.65 2.95 -7.26
N ALA A 21 19.03 2.44 -8.33
CA ALA A 21 18.92 3.18 -9.56
C ALA A 21 18.17 4.49 -9.25
N ASP A 22 18.76 5.60 -9.67
CA ASP A 22 18.10 6.90 -9.61
C ASP A 22 16.76 6.75 -10.35
N SER A 23 15.65 6.91 -9.64
CA SER A 23 14.31 6.70 -10.19
C SER A 23 13.96 7.72 -11.28
N GLY A 24 14.76 8.75 -11.46
CA GLY A 24 14.45 9.90 -12.34
C GLY A 24 13.22 10.70 -11.84
N VAL A 25 12.74 10.38 -10.64
CA VAL A 25 11.58 11.01 -9.99
C VAL A 25 12.05 11.73 -8.74
N ASP A 26 11.70 12.99 -8.60
CA ASP A 26 12.02 13.78 -7.42
C ASP A 26 11.37 13.17 -6.16
N PRO A 27 12.01 13.29 -4.98
CA PRO A 27 11.34 12.96 -3.73
C PRO A 27 10.13 13.86 -3.50
N LEU A 28 9.18 13.42 -2.69
CA LEU A 28 8.09 14.28 -2.21
C LEU A 28 8.65 15.53 -1.53
N PRO A 29 7.92 16.66 -1.58
CA PRO A 29 8.36 17.89 -0.90
C PRO A 29 8.58 17.72 0.61
N ASP A 30 7.77 16.86 1.24
CA ASP A 30 7.86 16.55 2.65
C ASP A 30 7.87 15.05 2.89
N PRO A 31 8.61 14.54 3.91
CA PRO A 31 8.55 13.15 4.31
C PRO A 31 7.14 12.77 4.78
N VAL A 32 6.64 11.65 4.28
CA VAL A 32 5.32 11.13 4.65
C VAL A 32 5.28 9.61 4.63
N SER A 33 4.54 9.02 5.55
CA SER A 33 4.17 7.61 5.52
C SER A 33 2.66 7.44 5.69
N ASN A 34 2.16 6.24 5.44
CA ASN A 34 0.71 5.96 5.50
C ASN A 34 -0.14 6.86 4.58
N ASN A 35 0.48 7.42 3.55
CA ASN A 35 -0.17 8.22 2.52
C ASN A 35 -0.94 7.34 1.55
N ALA A 36 -2.16 7.76 1.19
CA ALA A 36 -2.93 7.13 0.13
C ALA A 36 -2.33 7.49 -1.23
N VAL A 37 -2.12 6.49 -2.09
CA VAL A 37 -1.49 6.70 -3.41
C VAL A 37 -2.38 6.18 -4.51
N ALA A 38 -2.38 6.86 -5.65
CA ALA A 38 -3.10 6.46 -6.84
C ALA A 38 -2.33 6.88 -8.10
N MET A 39 -2.66 6.27 -9.23
CA MET A 39 -2.22 6.73 -10.54
C MET A 39 -3.41 6.81 -11.49
N LEU A 40 -3.36 7.78 -12.40
CA LEU A 40 -4.43 8.03 -13.36
C LEU A 40 -3.85 8.65 -14.63
N LYS A 41 -4.40 8.30 -15.78
CA LYS A 41 -4.10 9.01 -17.04
C LYS A 41 -4.99 10.23 -17.17
N VAL A 42 -4.41 11.43 -17.09
CA VAL A 42 -5.09 12.70 -17.30
C VAL A 42 -4.69 13.25 -18.67
N HIS A 43 -5.62 13.40 -19.59
CA HIS A 43 -5.37 13.80 -20.98
C HIS A 43 -4.26 12.95 -21.67
N GLY A 44 -4.24 11.67 -21.40
CA GLY A 44 -3.26 10.72 -21.94
C GLY A 44 -1.91 10.68 -21.24
N GLN A 45 -1.69 11.50 -20.22
CA GLN A 45 -0.46 11.59 -19.44
C GLN A 45 -0.62 10.82 -18.13
N LEU A 46 0.36 10.00 -17.78
CA LEU A 46 0.36 9.29 -16.50
C LEU A 46 0.69 10.25 -15.38
N MET A 47 -0.24 10.42 -14.46
CA MET A 47 -0.09 11.19 -13.23
C MET A 47 -0.08 10.26 -12.04
N LEU A 48 0.86 10.50 -11.11
CA LEU A 48 0.92 9.84 -9.81
C LEU A 48 0.43 10.81 -8.74
N PHE A 49 -0.25 10.29 -7.73
CA PHE A 49 -0.83 11.09 -6.66
C PHE A 49 -0.42 10.55 -5.30
N SER A 50 -0.20 11.46 -4.35
CA SER A 50 0.02 11.17 -2.93
C SER A 50 -0.87 12.07 -2.09
N PHE A 51 -1.66 11.50 -1.19
CA PHE A 51 -2.65 12.21 -0.38
C PHE A 51 -2.48 11.89 1.08
N MET A 52 -2.51 12.92 1.94
CA MET A 52 -2.55 12.79 3.39
C MET A 52 -1.36 11.98 3.94
N GLY A 53 -1.53 11.40 5.12
CA GLY A 53 -0.53 10.58 5.79
C GLY A 53 0.04 11.26 7.03
N ILE A 54 1.12 10.68 7.56
CA ILE A 54 1.79 11.18 8.77
C ILE A 54 3.23 11.59 8.45
N GLY A 55 3.61 12.77 8.93
CA GLY A 55 4.94 13.35 8.74
C GLY A 55 6.01 12.78 9.69
N ALA A 56 7.23 13.27 9.56
CA ALA A 56 8.43 12.78 10.22
C ALA A 56 8.37 12.73 11.76
N LYS A 57 7.55 13.58 12.39
CA LYS A 57 7.39 13.60 13.85
C LYS A 57 6.61 12.40 14.38
N LYS A 58 5.77 11.77 13.55
CA LYS A 58 4.90 10.63 13.92
C LYS A 58 4.01 10.93 15.12
N THR A 59 3.48 12.14 15.18
CA THR A 59 2.55 12.63 16.22
C THR A 59 1.23 13.02 15.58
N PRO A 60 0.10 13.05 16.29
CA PRO A 60 -1.20 13.42 15.73
C PRO A 60 -1.19 14.77 15.00
N ASP A 61 -0.42 15.75 15.48
CA ASP A 61 -0.26 17.07 14.86
C ASP A 61 0.62 17.07 13.60
N SER A 62 1.29 15.96 13.30
CA SER A 62 2.03 15.78 12.04
C SER A 62 1.23 15.02 10.96
N ILE A 63 -0.02 14.64 11.24
CA ILE A 63 -0.94 14.10 10.23
C ILE A 63 -1.42 15.26 9.37
N THR A 64 -1.32 15.08 8.05
CA THR A 64 -1.53 16.16 7.09
C THR A 64 -2.70 15.87 6.13
N SER A 65 -3.35 16.94 5.66
CA SER A 65 -4.29 16.91 4.53
C SER A 65 -3.65 17.26 3.20
N THR A 66 -2.32 17.42 3.15
CA THR A 66 -1.60 17.77 1.91
C THR A 66 -1.84 16.75 0.82
N ALA A 67 -1.82 17.23 -0.41
CA ALA A 67 -1.98 16.43 -1.61
C ALA A 67 -1.00 16.89 -2.68
N PHE A 68 -0.42 15.92 -3.36
CA PHE A 68 0.57 16.16 -4.42
C PHE A 68 0.23 15.33 -5.65
N SER A 69 0.51 15.89 -6.81
CA SER A 69 0.53 15.18 -8.08
C SER A 69 1.89 15.27 -8.74
N LEU A 70 2.23 14.24 -9.51
CA LEU A 70 3.47 14.18 -10.30
C LEU A 70 3.12 13.77 -11.73
N ASP A 71 3.58 14.52 -12.71
CA ASP A 71 3.60 14.09 -14.10
C ASP A 71 4.79 13.15 -14.32
N ALA A 72 4.51 11.90 -14.71
CA ALA A 72 5.54 10.88 -14.90
C ALA A 72 6.58 11.22 -15.99
N ARG A 73 6.34 12.26 -16.81
CA ARG A 73 7.28 12.69 -17.88
C ARG A 73 8.40 13.59 -17.36
N ASP A 74 8.11 14.44 -16.37
CA ASP A 74 9.09 15.39 -15.82
C ASP A 74 9.60 15.00 -14.44
N GLY A 75 8.97 14.02 -13.81
CA GLY A 75 9.35 13.48 -12.51
C GLY A 75 9.18 14.44 -11.32
N LYS A 76 8.45 15.55 -11.50
CA LYS A 76 8.33 16.62 -10.50
C LYS A 76 6.99 16.63 -9.78
N TRP A 77 7.04 16.82 -8.47
CA TRP A 77 5.84 16.97 -7.66
C TRP A 77 5.32 18.41 -7.67
N SER A 78 4.01 18.53 -7.80
CA SER A 78 3.27 19.78 -7.65
C SER A 78 2.24 19.63 -6.55
N ALA A 79 2.14 20.63 -5.67
CA ALA A 79 1.05 20.69 -4.71
C ALA A 79 -0.27 20.90 -5.45
N ILE A 80 -1.30 20.18 -5.03
CA ILE A 80 -2.69 20.31 -5.48
C ILE A 80 -3.58 20.67 -4.29
N HIS A 81 -4.86 20.99 -4.53
CA HIS A 81 -5.77 21.33 -3.45
C HIS A 81 -5.80 20.24 -2.37
N THR A 82 -5.60 20.64 -1.12
CA THR A 82 -5.62 19.74 0.04
C THR A 82 -6.96 19.05 0.18
N VAL A 83 -6.96 17.86 0.81
CA VAL A 83 -8.19 17.11 1.08
C VAL A 83 -9.09 17.93 2.00
N PRO A 84 -10.31 18.32 1.58
CA PRO A 84 -11.17 19.22 2.34
C PRO A 84 -11.82 18.54 3.54
N GLY A 85 -12.24 19.35 4.51
CA GLY A 85 -13.03 18.89 5.67
C GLY A 85 -12.26 18.09 6.71
N THR A 86 -10.92 18.03 6.62
CA THR A 86 -10.06 17.30 7.56
C THR A 86 -8.73 18.00 7.76
N ALA A 87 -8.17 17.89 8.95
CA ALA A 87 -6.77 18.27 9.20
C ALA A 87 -5.77 17.25 8.61
N GLY A 88 -6.24 16.05 8.31
CA GLY A 88 -5.49 14.94 7.76
C GLY A 88 -6.00 13.60 8.26
N ARG A 89 -5.61 12.54 7.56
CA ARG A 89 -5.96 11.16 7.93
C ARG A 89 -4.81 10.21 7.61
N ILE A 90 -4.76 9.11 8.35
CA ILE A 90 -3.93 7.94 8.06
C ILE A 90 -4.83 6.73 7.77
N GLY A 91 -4.30 5.71 7.12
CA GLY A 91 -5.07 4.49 6.81
C GLY A 91 -6.18 4.68 5.77
N ALA A 92 -6.21 5.81 5.07
CA ALA A 92 -7.13 6.01 3.95
C ALA A 92 -6.70 5.18 2.73
N ALA A 93 -7.68 4.74 1.94
CA ALA A 93 -7.44 4.07 0.66
C ALA A 93 -7.70 5.03 -0.51
N ALA A 94 -6.95 4.88 -1.61
CA ALA A 94 -7.17 5.64 -2.83
C ALA A 94 -7.38 4.71 -4.03
N ALA A 95 -8.28 5.09 -4.93
CA ALA A 95 -8.54 4.37 -6.17
C ALA A 95 -8.86 5.34 -7.31
N ALA A 96 -8.34 5.06 -8.50
CA ALA A 96 -8.72 5.79 -9.71
C ALA A 96 -9.92 5.10 -10.37
N VAL A 97 -10.96 5.86 -10.67
CA VAL A 97 -12.14 5.40 -11.40
C VAL A 97 -12.52 6.48 -12.42
N HIS A 98 -12.71 6.08 -13.68
CA HIS A 98 -12.88 7.00 -14.80
C HIS A 98 -11.69 7.96 -14.87
N ASP A 99 -11.94 9.26 -14.76
CA ASP A 99 -10.95 10.35 -14.79
C ASP A 99 -10.80 11.04 -13.41
N GLN A 100 -11.13 10.35 -12.32
CA GLN A 100 -11.12 10.85 -10.95
C GLN A 100 -10.33 9.95 -10.02
N VAL A 101 -9.82 10.52 -8.92
CA VAL A 101 -9.25 9.76 -7.81
C VAL A 101 -10.16 9.85 -6.60
N PHE A 102 -10.58 8.71 -6.10
CA PHE A 102 -11.41 8.57 -4.90
C PHE A 102 -10.53 8.31 -3.70
N LEU A 103 -10.83 8.96 -2.56
CA LEU A 103 -10.24 8.70 -1.26
C LEU A 103 -11.32 8.18 -0.30
N PHE A 104 -11.06 7.05 0.34
CA PHE A 104 -12.01 6.37 1.20
C PHE A 104 -11.51 6.29 2.62
N GLY A 105 -12.33 6.71 3.58
CA GLY A 105 -12.18 6.45 5.01
C GLY A 105 -10.84 6.86 5.60
N GLY A 106 -10.23 5.96 6.35
CA GLY A 106 -9.05 6.22 7.17
C GLY A 106 -9.41 6.72 8.56
N TYR A 107 -8.38 7.15 9.31
CA TYR A 107 -8.54 7.58 10.69
C TYR A 107 -8.19 9.05 10.86
N VAL A 108 -9.06 9.78 11.53
CA VAL A 108 -8.73 11.03 12.21
C VAL A 108 -8.19 10.67 13.58
N MET A 109 -7.04 11.25 13.95
CA MET A 109 -6.37 10.98 15.22
C MET A 109 -6.58 12.14 16.18
N ASP A 110 -7.03 11.83 17.39
CA ASP A 110 -6.85 12.71 18.54
C ASP A 110 -5.58 12.30 19.32
N SER A 111 -5.36 12.91 20.48
CA SER A 111 -4.18 12.62 21.31
C SER A 111 -4.12 11.19 21.84
N HIS A 112 -5.20 10.41 21.76
CA HIS A 112 -5.32 9.10 22.42
C HIS A 112 -5.84 8.00 21.50
N ASN A 113 -6.71 8.33 20.52
CA ASN A 113 -7.39 7.32 19.71
C ASN A 113 -7.55 7.73 18.24
N GLY A 114 -7.48 6.75 17.36
CA GLY A 114 -7.87 6.90 15.96
C GLY A 114 -9.35 6.53 15.78
N MET A 115 -10.11 7.43 15.18
CA MET A 115 -11.49 7.22 14.81
C MET A 115 -11.62 7.05 13.29
N ALA A 116 -12.12 5.89 12.85
CA ALA A 116 -12.44 5.66 11.46
C ALA A 116 -13.60 6.57 11.02
N VAL A 117 -13.44 7.22 9.88
CA VAL A 117 -14.41 8.18 9.34
C VAL A 117 -15.08 7.64 8.07
N PRO A 118 -16.33 8.04 7.79
CA PRO A 118 -17.08 7.56 6.62
C PRO A 118 -16.75 8.30 5.32
N ASP A 119 -15.90 9.30 5.35
CA ASP A 119 -15.72 10.27 4.26
C ASP A 119 -15.24 9.63 2.96
N VAL A 120 -15.88 10.02 1.86
CA VAL A 120 -15.46 9.74 0.47
C VAL A 120 -15.17 11.07 -0.22
N GLY A 121 -13.90 11.30 -0.54
CA GLY A 121 -13.46 12.43 -1.35
C GLY A 121 -13.28 12.01 -2.80
N MET A 122 -13.72 12.84 -3.74
CA MET A 122 -13.53 12.63 -5.17
C MET A 122 -12.70 13.78 -5.75
N TYR A 123 -11.46 13.52 -6.08
CA TYR A 123 -10.55 14.49 -6.68
C TYR A 123 -10.66 14.45 -8.20
N GLN A 124 -10.86 15.63 -8.81
CA GLN A 124 -10.96 15.82 -10.25
C GLN A 124 -9.73 16.57 -10.76
N PRO A 125 -8.72 15.88 -11.31
CA PRO A 125 -7.46 16.49 -11.70
C PRO A 125 -7.55 17.65 -12.68
N PRO A 126 -8.40 17.60 -13.75
CA PRO A 126 -8.46 18.69 -14.72
C PRO A 126 -8.88 20.03 -14.13
N GLY A 127 -9.60 20.04 -13.02
CA GLY A 127 -10.09 21.25 -12.36
C GLY A 127 -9.45 21.51 -11.01
N ASP A 128 -8.51 20.66 -10.58
CA ASP A 128 -7.90 20.67 -9.24
C ASP A 128 -8.95 20.92 -8.14
N ARG A 129 -10.00 20.10 -8.12
CA ARG A 129 -11.14 20.30 -7.22
C ARG A 129 -11.61 19.01 -6.60
N TRP A 130 -12.23 19.14 -5.43
CA TRP A 130 -12.82 18.04 -4.69
C TRP A 130 -14.35 18.07 -4.74
N LEU A 131 -14.92 16.89 -4.84
CA LEU A 131 -16.35 16.62 -4.59
C LEU A 131 -16.44 15.63 -3.43
N ARG A 132 -17.64 15.49 -2.86
CA ARG A 132 -17.93 14.50 -1.81
C ARG A 132 -18.83 13.42 -2.37
N GLY A 133 -18.48 12.16 -2.15
CA GLY A 133 -19.32 11.01 -2.42
C GLY A 133 -20.14 10.58 -1.19
N ALA A 134 -21.01 9.59 -1.39
CA ALA A 134 -21.82 8.99 -0.33
C ALA A 134 -20.92 8.34 0.75
N ASP A 135 -21.26 8.57 2.01
CA ASP A 135 -20.52 8.10 3.17
C ASP A 135 -20.43 6.56 3.22
N ILE A 136 -19.27 6.04 3.62
CA ILE A 136 -19.03 4.61 3.84
C ILE A 136 -19.96 4.11 4.94
N PRO A 137 -20.82 3.11 4.70
CA PRO A 137 -21.78 2.62 5.71
C PRO A 137 -21.14 2.08 6.98
N LEU A 138 -20.01 1.37 6.85
CA LEU A 138 -19.16 0.94 7.94
C LEU A 138 -17.81 1.62 7.81
N PRO A 139 -17.55 2.73 8.54
CA PRO A 139 -16.29 3.45 8.45
C PRO A 139 -15.11 2.56 8.80
N VAL A 140 -14.11 2.50 7.92
CA VAL A 140 -12.90 1.69 8.06
C VAL A 140 -11.67 2.45 7.60
N GLY A 141 -10.53 2.05 8.12
CA GLY A 141 -9.21 2.38 7.60
C GLY A 141 -8.36 1.12 7.46
N ASP A 142 -7.20 1.25 6.86
CA ASP A 142 -6.27 0.15 6.63
C ASP A 142 -6.88 -1.04 5.87
N SER A 143 -7.81 -0.75 4.92
CA SER A 143 -8.45 -1.72 4.02
C SER A 143 -7.64 -1.94 2.76
N VAL A 144 -7.78 -3.12 2.15
CA VAL A 144 -7.39 -3.31 0.75
C VAL A 144 -8.45 -2.65 -0.14
N VAL A 145 -7.98 -1.95 -1.18
CA VAL A 145 -8.84 -1.32 -2.18
C VAL A 145 -8.56 -1.93 -3.56
N GLY A 146 -9.60 -2.08 -4.37
CA GLY A 146 -9.48 -2.52 -5.75
C GLY A 146 -10.65 -2.04 -6.61
N VAL A 147 -10.40 -1.86 -7.92
CA VAL A 147 -11.39 -1.36 -8.88
C VAL A 147 -11.77 -2.46 -9.86
N TYR A 148 -13.06 -2.66 -10.06
CA TYR A 148 -13.60 -3.59 -11.03
C TYR A 148 -14.43 -2.86 -12.08
N ARG A 149 -14.11 -3.10 -13.36
CA ARG A 149 -14.78 -2.53 -14.53
C ARG A 149 -14.81 -1.01 -14.54
N ASP A 150 -13.76 -0.37 -14.05
CA ASP A 150 -13.65 1.10 -13.96
C ASP A 150 -14.92 1.75 -13.35
N ARG A 151 -15.55 1.08 -12.37
CA ARG A 151 -16.82 1.51 -11.77
C ARG A 151 -16.97 1.10 -10.31
N TYR A 152 -16.74 -0.18 -10.00
CA TYR A 152 -16.99 -0.71 -8.66
C TYR A 152 -15.70 -0.68 -7.83
N VAL A 153 -15.71 0.06 -6.73
CA VAL A 153 -14.58 0.09 -5.80
C VAL A 153 -14.90 -0.78 -4.60
N TYR A 154 -14.03 -1.74 -4.32
CA TYR A 154 -14.13 -2.64 -3.19
C TYR A 154 -13.24 -2.16 -2.05
N LEU A 155 -13.82 -2.05 -0.85
CA LEU A 155 -13.07 -1.97 0.40
C LEU A 155 -13.16 -3.33 1.08
N VAL A 156 -12.05 -4.04 1.16
CA VAL A 156 -11.97 -5.40 1.68
C VAL A 156 -11.43 -5.35 3.09
N SER A 157 -12.20 -5.78 4.08
CA SER A 157 -11.78 -5.83 5.49
C SER A 157 -11.33 -4.44 6.00
N GLY A 158 -10.41 -4.40 6.95
CA GLY A 158 -9.90 -3.18 7.56
C GLY A 158 -10.30 -3.06 9.03
N ARG A 159 -9.96 -1.93 9.66
CA ARG A 159 -10.27 -1.69 11.06
C ARG A 159 -11.34 -0.59 11.20
N ALA A 160 -12.49 -0.98 11.73
CA ALA A 160 -13.55 -0.08 12.18
C ALA A 160 -13.29 0.40 13.62
N ASN A 161 -14.15 1.29 14.13
CA ASN A 161 -14.00 1.86 15.48
C ASN A 161 -14.01 0.79 16.61
N ARG A 162 -14.64 -0.36 16.38
CA ARG A 162 -14.68 -1.46 17.37
C ARG A 162 -13.61 -2.53 17.19
N GLY A 163 -12.81 -2.43 16.13
CA GLY A 163 -11.74 -3.38 15.79
C GLY A 163 -11.75 -3.82 14.34
N PRO A 164 -10.91 -4.80 13.97
CA PRO A 164 -10.90 -5.38 12.63
C PRO A 164 -12.28 -5.99 12.28
N VAL A 165 -12.65 -5.88 11.00
CA VAL A 165 -13.91 -6.40 10.45
C VAL A 165 -13.64 -7.34 9.28
N ASN A 166 -14.58 -8.21 8.95
CA ASN A 166 -14.49 -9.08 7.75
C ASN A 166 -15.42 -8.61 6.63
N ASP A 167 -16.05 -7.46 6.80
CA ASP A 167 -16.94 -6.88 5.79
C ASP A 167 -16.19 -6.55 4.50
N VAL A 168 -16.88 -6.74 3.38
CA VAL A 168 -16.48 -6.21 2.08
C VAL A 168 -17.57 -5.24 1.62
N GLN A 169 -17.19 -4.01 1.37
CA GLN A 169 -18.09 -2.94 0.95
C GLN A 169 -17.78 -2.57 -0.49
N VAL A 170 -18.81 -2.41 -1.32
CA VAL A 170 -18.70 -2.07 -2.74
C VAL A 170 -19.35 -0.73 -2.99
N TYR A 171 -18.57 0.20 -3.53
CA TYR A 171 -19.03 1.49 -3.99
C TYR A 171 -19.26 1.46 -5.50
N ASP A 172 -20.47 1.78 -5.94
CA ASP A 172 -20.82 1.99 -7.35
C ASP A 172 -20.59 3.46 -7.69
N ALA A 173 -19.49 3.78 -8.36
CA ALA A 173 -19.09 5.15 -8.67
C ALA A 173 -20.07 5.87 -9.63
N ASP A 174 -20.78 5.14 -10.52
CA ASP A 174 -21.79 5.70 -11.42
C ASP A 174 -23.05 6.13 -10.67
N LYS A 175 -23.33 5.49 -9.53
CA LYS A 175 -24.57 5.71 -8.77
C LYS A 175 -24.37 6.42 -7.45
N ASP A 176 -23.13 6.70 -7.08
CA ASP A 176 -22.74 7.24 -5.77
C ASP A 176 -23.43 6.45 -4.62
N ARG A 177 -23.26 5.13 -4.63
CA ARG A 177 -23.99 4.25 -3.68
C ARG A 177 -23.17 3.04 -3.25
N TRP A 178 -23.33 2.69 -1.98
CA TRP A 178 -22.72 1.53 -1.35
C TRP A 178 -23.62 0.29 -1.35
N SER A 179 -22.99 -0.88 -1.41
CA SER A 179 -23.59 -2.20 -1.16
C SER A 179 -22.64 -3.03 -0.32
N ARG A 180 -23.18 -4.02 0.40
CA ARG A 180 -22.36 -5.06 1.03
C ARG A 180 -22.09 -6.17 0.03
N ALA A 181 -20.88 -6.69 0.03
CA ALA A 181 -20.52 -7.90 -0.71
C ALA A 181 -20.25 -9.09 0.22
N THR A 182 -20.00 -10.26 -0.37
CA THR A 182 -19.62 -11.46 0.37
C THR A 182 -18.39 -11.17 1.24
N PRO A 183 -18.47 -11.30 2.57
CA PRO A 183 -17.36 -10.99 3.47
C PRO A 183 -16.18 -11.94 3.26
N ILE A 184 -14.99 -11.53 3.72
CA ILE A 184 -13.83 -12.42 3.76
C ILE A 184 -14.09 -13.60 4.72
N PRO A 185 -13.69 -14.82 4.37
CA PRO A 185 -13.92 -16.00 5.20
C PRO A 185 -12.87 -16.19 6.30
N GLY A 186 -11.71 -15.51 6.17
CA GLY A 186 -10.62 -15.56 7.14
C GLY A 186 -10.86 -14.72 8.38
N ALA A 187 -9.85 -14.63 9.23
CA ALA A 187 -9.89 -13.74 10.37
C ALA A 187 -10.04 -12.28 9.92
N PRO A 188 -10.82 -11.44 10.64
CA PRO A 188 -10.84 -10.00 10.39
C PRO A 188 -9.45 -9.41 10.53
N VAL A 189 -9.00 -8.67 9.50
CA VAL A 189 -7.64 -8.11 9.42
C VAL A 189 -7.66 -6.61 9.06
N PHE A 190 -6.56 -5.93 9.35
CA PHE A 190 -6.30 -4.57 8.91
C PHE A 190 -4.82 -4.39 8.58
N GLY A 191 -4.48 -3.40 7.77
CA GLY A 191 -3.12 -3.23 7.27
C GLY A 191 -2.60 -4.45 6.51
N HIS A 192 -3.52 -5.28 6.04
CA HIS A 192 -3.27 -6.32 5.05
C HIS A 192 -3.04 -5.68 3.69
N ALA A 193 -2.42 -6.41 2.78
CA ALA A 193 -2.07 -5.92 1.47
C ALA A 193 -2.77 -6.73 0.38
N GLY A 194 -3.06 -6.09 -0.74
CA GLY A 194 -3.70 -6.75 -1.86
C GLY A 194 -4.12 -5.80 -2.95
N ALA A 195 -4.65 -6.36 -4.03
CA ALA A 195 -5.17 -5.62 -5.17
C ALA A 195 -6.22 -6.44 -5.93
N LEU A 196 -6.75 -5.87 -7.01
CA LEU A 196 -7.80 -6.47 -7.83
C LEU A 196 -7.42 -6.41 -9.31
N VAL A 197 -7.41 -7.55 -9.98
CA VAL A 197 -7.18 -7.69 -11.43
C VAL A 197 -8.33 -8.49 -12.05
N ASP A 198 -8.97 -7.98 -13.09
CA ASP A 198 -10.01 -8.68 -13.88
C ASP A 198 -11.07 -9.39 -13.02
N GLY A 199 -11.54 -8.72 -11.97
CA GLY A 199 -12.52 -9.29 -11.05
C GLY A 199 -11.95 -10.34 -10.08
N THR A 200 -10.63 -10.47 -9.99
CA THR A 200 -9.95 -11.33 -9.01
C THR A 200 -9.25 -10.47 -7.97
N ILE A 201 -9.71 -10.54 -6.73
CA ILE A 201 -9.07 -9.93 -5.56
C ILE A 201 -8.06 -10.93 -5.00
N VAL A 202 -6.85 -10.48 -4.67
CA VAL A 202 -5.93 -11.25 -3.83
C VAL A 202 -5.51 -10.36 -2.67
N TYR A 203 -5.63 -10.87 -1.44
CA TYR A 203 -5.10 -10.21 -0.27
C TYR A 203 -4.27 -11.16 0.60
N VAL A 204 -3.32 -10.59 1.30
CA VAL A 204 -2.36 -11.32 2.17
C VAL A 204 -2.23 -10.65 3.52
N ASP A 205 -2.04 -11.44 4.57
CA ASP A 205 -1.47 -11.06 5.85
C ASP A 205 -2.28 -10.01 6.65
N GLY A 206 -1.58 -8.97 7.12
CA GLY A 206 -2.13 -7.92 7.97
C GLY A 206 -2.05 -8.23 9.45
N ALA A 207 -2.73 -7.42 10.25
CA ALA A 207 -2.86 -7.63 11.67
C ALA A 207 -4.28 -8.07 12.05
N ARG A 208 -4.37 -9.06 12.92
CA ARG A 208 -5.64 -9.56 13.50
C ARG A 208 -5.62 -9.43 15.01
N GLN A 209 -6.79 -9.45 15.61
CA GLN A 209 -6.88 -9.49 17.07
C GLN A 209 -6.21 -10.77 17.60
N ASN A 210 -5.45 -10.64 18.69
CA ASN A 210 -4.83 -11.80 19.33
C ASN A 210 -5.92 -12.67 19.98
N PRO A 211 -6.13 -13.91 19.53
CA PRO A 211 -7.19 -14.77 20.04
C PRO A 211 -7.00 -15.18 21.50
N SER A 212 -5.78 -15.08 22.04
CA SER A 212 -5.52 -15.36 23.45
C SER A 212 -6.09 -14.28 24.39
N GLY A 213 -6.45 -13.09 23.85
CA GLY A 213 -6.87 -11.94 24.64
C GLY A 213 -5.75 -11.26 25.44
N ASN A 214 -4.51 -11.76 25.32
CA ASN A 214 -3.33 -11.24 26.00
C ASN A 214 -2.59 -10.18 25.17
N SER A 215 -1.58 -9.55 25.78
CA SER A 215 -0.62 -8.70 25.03
C SER A 215 0.29 -9.58 24.16
N PRO A 216 0.62 -9.14 22.94
CA PRO A 216 0.13 -7.92 22.27
C PRO A 216 -1.34 -8.05 21.82
N ARG A 217 -2.07 -6.93 21.79
CA ARG A 217 -3.48 -6.88 21.37
C ARG A 217 -3.69 -7.37 19.94
N TYR A 218 -2.76 -7.04 19.05
CA TYR A 218 -2.77 -7.42 17.64
C TYR A 218 -1.52 -8.20 17.30
N ILE A 219 -1.66 -9.21 16.47
CA ILE A 219 -0.58 -10.07 15.96
C ILE A 219 -0.68 -10.18 14.45
N ALA A 220 0.40 -10.53 13.78
CA ALA A 220 0.37 -10.78 12.34
C ALA A 220 -0.57 -11.95 12.00
N SER A 221 -1.28 -11.81 10.90
CA SER A 221 -2.03 -12.87 10.23
C SER A 221 -1.17 -13.37 9.07
N ASP A 222 -1.13 -14.66 8.83
CA ASP A 222 -0.40 -15.30 7.72
C ASP A 222 -1.34 -15.85 6.64
N GLU A 223 -2.60 -15.40 6.63
CA GLU A 223 -3.57 -15.90 5.68
C GLU A 223 -3.48 -15.17 4.33
N CYS A 224 -3.52 -15.96 3.24
CA CYS A 224 -3.63 -15.47 1.88
C CYS A 224 -4.93 -15.98 1.25
N TRP A 225 -5.67 -15.07 0.60
CA TRP A 225 -6.97 -15.39 0.03
C TRP A 225 -7.13 -14.80 -1.36
N MET A 226 -7.85 -15.54 -2.23
CA MET A 226 -8.28 -15.10 -3.54
C MET A 226 -9.80 -15.07 -3.58
N GLY A 227 -10.38 -13.94 -4.00
CA GLY A 227 -11.81 -13.75 -4.21
C GLY A 227 -12.12 -13.52 -5.68
N LYS A 228 -12.99 -14.33 -6.27
CA LYS A 228 -13.50 -14.12 -7.63
C LYS A 228 -14.85 -13.45 -7.57
N ILE A 229 -14.98 -12.27 -8.14
CA ILE A 229 -16.22 -11.49 -8.23
C ILE A 229 -17.09 -12.13 -9.30
N ASP A 230 -18.39 -12.32 -8.99
CA ASP A 230 -19.36 -12.77 -9.95
C ASP A 230 -19.62 -11.68 -11.01
N HIS A 231 -19.55 -12.03 -12.28
CA HIS A 231 -19.65 -11.06 -13.37
C HIS A 231 -21.07 -10.49 -13.56
N HIS A 232 -22.11 -11.16 -13.03
CA HIS A 232 -23.50 -10.68 -13.06
C HIS A 232 -23.90 -9.91 -11.81
N ASP A 233 -23.27 -10.26 -10.67
CA ASP A 233 -23.56 -9.63 -9.38
C ASP A 233 -22.25 -9.19 -8.67
N PRO A 234 -21.88 -7.92 -8.74
CA PRO A 234 -20.64 -7.42 -8.13
C PRO A 234 -20.61 -7.55 -6.60
N THR A 235 -21.72 -7.91 -5.97
CA THR A 235 -21.75 -8.14 -4.51
C THR A 235 -21.42 -9.57 -4.12
N ARG A 236 -21.36 -10.50 -5.08
CA ARG A 236 -21.04 -11.89 -4.83
C ARG A 236 -19.58 -12.19 -5.13
N ILE A 237 -18.87 -12.70 -4.13
CA ILE A 237 -17.46 -13.07 -4.23
C ILE A 237 -17.29 -14.51 -3.78
N GLN A 238 -16.66 -15.33 -4.61
CA GLN A 238 -16.25 -16.69 -4.26
C GLN A 238 -14.81 -16.67 -3.75
N TRP A 239 -14.64 -16.92 -2.46
CA TRP A 239 -13.34 -16.92 -1.81
C TRP A 239 -12.68 -18.30 -1.85
N THR A 240 -11.37 -18.33 -2.06
CA THR A 240 -10.51 -19.52 -2.01
C THR A 240 -9.25 -19.19 -1.20
N LYS A 241 -8.90 -20.04 -0.24
CA LYS A 241 -7.65 -19.88 0.51
C LYS A 241 -6.48 -20.24 -0.40
N LEU A 242 -5.48 -19.39 -0.41
CA LEU A 242 -4.22 -19.61 -1.12
C LEU A 242 -3.19 -20.25 -0.18
N PRO A 243 -2.17 -20.92 -0.72
CA PRO A 243 -0.93 -21.17 0.02
C PRO A 243 -0.33 -19.87 0.50
N ASN A 244 0.37 -19.87 1.62
CA ASN A 244 1.06 -18.70 2.11
C ASN A 244 2.13 -18.26 1.10
N HIS A 245 2.35 -16.95 1.00
CA HIS A 245 3.44 -16.40 0.21
C HIS A 245 4.82 -16.74 0.83
N PRO A 246 5.93 -16.60 0.10
CA PRO A 246 7.27 -16.81 0.64
C PRO A 246 7.62 -15.83 1.78
N GLY A 247 8.25 -16.35 2.83
CA GLY A 247 8.71 -15.57 3.98
C GLY A 247 7.68 -15.42 5.10
N ALA A 248 7.97 -14.51 6.03
CA ALA A 248 7.12 -14.25 7.18
C ALA A 248 5.88 -13.43 6.80
N ALA A 249 4.80 -13.59 7.55
CA ALA A 249 3.62 -12.74 7.47
C ALA A 249 3.97 -11.27 7.76
N ARG A 250 3.31 -10.34 7.09
CA ARG A 250 3.66 -8.92 7.16
C ARG A 250 2.45 -8.01 7.31
N TYR A 251 2.73 -6.84 7.78
CA TYR A 251 1.79 -5.76 8.01
C TYR A 251 2.20 -4.52 7.21
N ARG A 252 1.21 -3.85 6.60
CA ARG A 252 1.38 -2.62 5.81
C ARG A 252 2.43 -2.73 4.70
N ILE A 253 2.33 -3.82 3.92
CA ILE A 253 3.07 -4.05 2.68
C ILE A 253 2.54 -3.08 1.62
N ALA A 254 3.41 -2.56 0.76
CA ALA A 254 3.00 -1.92 -0.47
C ALA A 254 2.48 -2.97 -1.46
N ALA A 255 1.25 -2.84 -1.94
CA ALA A 255 0.67 -3.74 -2.93
C ALA A 255 0.03 -2.99 -4.09
N GLY A 256 0.12 -3.55 -5.29
CA GLY A 256 -0.46 -2.99 -6.51
C GLY A 256 -0.59 -4.05 -7.60
N ASP A 257 -1.36 -3.75 -8.61
CA ASP A 257 -1.73 -4.68 -9.67
C ASP A 257 -1.24 -4.29 -11.05
N SER A 258 -1.17 -5.27 -11.91
CA SER A 258 -0.97 -5.10 -13.34
C SER A 258 -1.89 -6.04 -14.12
N GLU A 259 -2.89 -5.45 -14.73
CA GLU A 259 -3.78 -6.17 -15.64
C GLU A 259 -3.01 -6.75 -16.83
N LYS A 260 -2.05 -5.99 -17.37
CA LYS A 260 -1.19 -6.42 -18.47
C LYS A 260 -0.36 -7.65 -18.12
N ASP A 261 0.22 -7.68 -16.92
CA ASP A 261 1.10 -8.76 -16.48
C ASP A 261 0.30 -9.90 -15.81
N GLN A 262 -1.00 -9.70 -15.52
CA GLN A 262 -1.87 -10.59 -14.74
C GLN A 262 -1.22 -10.96 -13.41
N LYS A 263 -0.67 -9.95 -12.73
CA LYS A 263 0.06 -10.10 -11.47
C LYS A 263 -0.36 -9.07 -10.44
N ILE A 264 -0.25 -9.46 -9.18
CA ILE A 264 -0.31 -8.56 -8.04
C ILE A 264 1.06 -8.57 -7.38
N TYR A 265 1.63 -7.40 -7.20
CA TYR A 265 2.97 -7.18 -6.67
C TYR A 265 2.93 -6.72 -5.22
N PHE A 266 3.93 -7.12 -4.44
CA PHE A 266 4.06 -6.83 -3.02
C PHE A 266 5.50 -6.47 -2.68
N SER A 267 5.72 -5.44 -1.87
CA SER A 267 7.07 -5.05 -1.44
C SER A 267 7.07 -4.42 -0.06
N GLY A 268 8.10 -4.70 0.72
CA GLY A 268 8.29 -4.08 2.03
C GLY A 268 7.37 -4.62 3.13
N GLY A 269 6.82 -3.71 3.94
CA GLY A 269 6.04 -4.07 5.13
C GLY A 269 6.93 -4.58 6.28
N THR A 270 6.33 -5.08 7.36
CA THR A 270 7.04 -5.58 8.54
C THR A 270 6.36 -6.82 9.11
N ASP A 271 7.09 -7.70 9.76
CA ASP A 271 6.56 -8.86 10.49
C ASP A 271 6.04 -8.54 11.91
N ASN A 272 6.29 -7.32 12.39
CA ASN A 272 5.83 -6.84 13.68
C ASN A 272 4.74 -5.76 13.52
N PRO A 273 3.44 -6.08 13.63
CA PRO A 273 2.36 -5.10 13.58
C PRO A 273 2.52 -4.00 14.62
N TYR A 274 2.33 -2.74 14.23
CA TYR A 274 2.61 -1.55 15.02
C TYR A 274 1.47 -0.52 14.93
N ASP A 275 1.54 0.47 15.82
CA ASP A 275 0.72 1.68 15.77
C ASP A 275 1.28 2.69 14.73
N PHE A 276 0.80 3.94 14.74
CA PHE A 276 1.27 4.96 13.78
C PHE A 276 2.69 5.46 14.04
N THR A 277 3.31 5.12 15.18
CA THR A 277 4.69 5.54 15.52
C THR A 277 5.76 4.62 14.94
N GLY A 278 5.39 3.43 14.51
CA GLY A 278 6.30 2.37 14.11
C GLY A 278 6.76 1.46 15.26
N ILE A 279 6.20 1.69 16.47
CA ILE A 279 6.45 0.79 17.61
C ILE A 279 5.38 -0.30 17.62
N GLY A 280 5.84 -1.54 17.64
CA GLY A 280 4.99 -2.72 17.62
C GLY A 280 4.04 -2.79 18.82
N TYR A 281 2.92 -3.48 18.63
CA TYR A 281 1.99 -3.74 19.74
C TYR A 281 2.60 -4.60 20.85
N ASP A 282 3.77 -5.20 20.60
CA ASP A 282 4.62 -5.90 21.57
C ASP A 282 5.63 -4.97 22.28
N GLY A 283 5.62 -3.67 21.97
CA GLY A 283 6.50 -2.65 22.52
C GLY A 283 7.88 -2.58 21.87
N LYS A 284 8.16 -3.36 20.81
CA LYS A 284 9.44 -3.32 20.10
C LYS A 284 9.33 -2.49 18.82
N PRO A 285 10.43 -1.85 18.39
CA PRO A 285 10.49 -1.20 17.09
C PRO A 285 10.21 -2.19 15.95
N SER A 286 9.42 -1.77 14.96
CA SER A 286 9.17 -2.53 13.74
C SER A 286 10.15 -2.10 12.65
N GLU A 287 10.63 -3.04 11.85
CA GLU A 287 11.61 -2.80 10.80
C GLU A 287 11.08 -3.27 9.43
N PRO A 288 11.43 -2.58 8.35
CA PRO A 288 10.95 -2.93 7.02
C PRO A 288 11.61 -4.19 6.47
N SER A 289 10.81 -5.03 5.82
CA SER A 289 11.29 -6.22 5.11
C SER A 289 11.87 -5.86 3.75
N PRO A 290 13.02 -6.45 3.36
CA PRO A 290 13.62 -6.20 2.05
C PRO A 290 13.06 -7.06 0.91
N VAL A 291 12.00 -7.84 1.14
CA VAL A 291 11.51 -8.78 0.14
C VAL A 291 10.44 -8.17 -0.75
N THR A 292 10.59 -8.36 -2.06
CA THR A 292 9.60 -8.07 -3.09
C THR A 292 9.17 -9.37 -3.76
N PHE A 293 7.87 -9.59 -3.91
CA PHE A 293 7.29 -10.81 -4.51
C PHE A 293 6.01 -10.48 -5.28
N ASP A 294 5.53 -11.42 -6.08
CA ASP A 294 4.25 -11.30 -6.77
C ASP A 294 3.39 -12.57 -6.65
N PHE A 295 2.11 -12.41 -6.93
CA PHE A 295 1.18 -13.49 -7.22
C PHE A 295 0.80 -13.45 -8.69
N ASN A 296 1.11 -14.51 -9.41
CA ASN A 296 0.79 -14.67 -10.81
C ASN A 296 -0.59 -15.35 -10.97
N LEU A 297 -1.58 -14.61 -11.48
CA LEU A 297 -2.96 -15.06 -11.61
C LEU A 297 -3.14 -16.17 -12.66
N HIS A 298 -2.26 -16.23 -13.67
CA HIS A 298 -2.32 -17.30 -14.68
C HIS A 298 -1.85 -18.64 -14.11
N THR A 299 -0.76 -18.62 -13.35
CA THR A 299 -0.17 -19.85 -12.81
C THR A 299 -0.71 -20.22 -11.43
N GLY A 300 -1.33 -19.27 -10.73
CA GLY A 300 -1.76 -19.43 -9.34
C GLY A 300 -0.58 -19.58 -8.35
N LYS A 301 0.59 -19.05 -8.66
CA LYS A 301 1.81 -19.23 -7.88
C LYS A 301 2.37 -17.90 -7.38
N TRP A 302 3.03 -17.98 -6.22
CA TRP A 302 3.88 -16.92 -5.68
C TRP A 302 5.26 -16.99 -6.32
N GLU A 303 5.83 -15.84 -6.64
CA GLU A 303 7.18 -15.71 -7.19
C GLU A 303 7.94 -14.63 -6.42
N THR A 304 9.16 -14.95 -5.93
CA THR A 304 10.03 -13.94 -5.32
C THR A 304 10.77 -13.19 -6.42
N ILE A 305 10.61 -11.87 -6.42
CA ILE A 305 11.31 -10.97 -7.37
C ILE A 305 12.69 -10.59 -6.81
N ASN A 306 12.74 -10.20 -5.53
CA ASN A 306 13.98 -9.80 -4.87
C ASN A 306 13.90 -10.09 -3.36
N GLU A 307 14.91 -10.74 -2.82
CA GLU A 307 15.04 -11.02 -1.37
C GLU A 307 15.75 -9.89 -0.62
N ASN A 308 16.48 -9.03 -1.34
CA ASN A 308 17.33 -7.98 -0.79
C ASN A 308 17.06 -6.65 -1.51
N THR A 309 15.80 -6.24 -1.58
CA THR A 309 15.43 -4.92 -2.09
C THR A 309 16.19 -3.84 -1.32
N PRO A 310 16.93 -2.96 -2.02
CA PRO A 310 17.68 -1.91 -1.34
C PRO A 310 16.72 -0.91 -0.68
N ASP A 311 17.14 -0.38 0.46
CA ASP A 311 16.41 0.64 1.21
C ASP A 311 14.90 0.35 1.37
N PRO A 312 14.55 -0.80 1.95
CA PRO A 312 13.16 -1.19 2.06
C PRO A 312 12.38 -0.22 2.95
N THR A 313 11.08 -0.15 2.71
CA THR A 313 10.17 0.68 3.49
C THR A 313 8.94 -0.11 3.94
N MET A 314 8.26 0.38 4.96
CA MET A 314 6.99 -0.11 5.48
C MET A 314 5.98 1.03 5.61
N ASP A 315 4.77 0.75 6.09
CA ASP A 315 3.70 1.72 6.34
C ASP A 315 3.05 2.26 5.06
N HIS A 316 2.72 1.35 4.15
CA HIS A 316 2.14 1.69 2.86
C HIS A 316 0.63 1.49 2.77
N ARG A 317 0.00 2.28 1.85
CA ARG A 317 -1.41 2.16 1.47
C ARG A 317 -1.60 1.78 0.00
N GLY A 318 -0.51 1.54 -0.72
CA GLY A 318 -0.53 1.11 -2.12
C GLY A 318 0.87 1.07 -2.71
N LEU A 319 0.95 0.47 -3.89
CA LEU A 319 2.10 0.41 -4.78
C LEU A 319 1.58 0.71 -6.18
N LEU A 320 2.27 1.56 -6.92
CA LEU A 320 1.84 1.92 -8.27
C LEU A 320 2.65 1.11 -9.29
N VAL A 321 1.96 0.35 -10.14
CA VAL A 321 2.61 -0.51 -11.14
C VAL A 321 2.63 0.21 -12.49
N THR A 322 3.79 0.71 -12.89
CA THR A 322 4.00 1.42 -14.15
C THR A 322 4.63 0.50 -15.20
N HIS A 323 4.83 1.00 -16.42
CA HIS A 323 5.59 0.25 -17.43
C HIS A 323 7.08 0.16 -17.07
N GLU A 324 7.61 1.11 -16.33
CA GLU A 324 9.02 1.17 -15.93
C GLU A 324 9.32 0.27 -14.72
N GLY A 325 8.35 0.07 -13.84
CA GLY A 325 8.55 -0.72 -12.63
C GLY A 325 7.46 -0.52 -11.58
N LEU A 326 7.83 -0.88 -10.37
CA LEU A 326 7.00 -0.75 -9.16
C LEU A 326 7.40 0.53 -8.44
N VAL A 327 6.46 1.48 -8.31
CA VAL A 327 6.71 2.78 -7.68
C VAL A 327 6.14 2.77 -6.27
N ILE A 328 6.99 3.03 -5.28
CA ILE A 328 6.64 3.19 -3.87
C ILE A 328 6.91 4.64 -3.48
N ILE A 329 5.94 5.29 -2.85
CA ILE A 329 5.98 6.72 -2.52
C ILE A 329 5.97 6.88 -1.00
N GLY A 330 7.05 7.45 -0.43
CA GLY A 330 7.19 7.65 1.00
C GLY A 330 7.33 6.36 1.80
N GLY A 331 6.78 6.33 3.00
CA GLY A 331 6.83 5.19 3.93
C GLY A 331 7.82 5.40 5.08
N MET A 332 8.07 4.35 5.84
CA MET A 332 9.08 4.33 6.92
C MET A 332 10.24 3.43 6.54
N GLU A 333 11.45 3.95 6.60
CA GLU A 333 12.73 3.27 6.49
C GLU A 333 13.10 2.59 7.82
N LYS A 334 14.30 2.00 7.88
CA LYS A 334 14.91 1.50 9.13
C LYS A 334 14.87 2.56 10.23
N GLU A 335 14.83 2.11 11.48
CA GLU A 335 14.70 2.98 12.66
C GLU A 335 13.40 3.82 12.65
N GLN A 336 12.38 3.33 11.93
CA GLN A 336 11.06 3.96 11.76
C GLN A 336 11.15 5.41 11.25
N LYS A 337 12.14 5.72 10.44
CA LYS A 337 12.35 7.04 9.85
C LYS A 337 11.39 7.25 8.68
N VAL A 338 10.52 8.24 8.78
CA VAL A 338 9.63 8.63 7.69
C VAL A 338 10.44 9.26 6.55
N THR A 339 10.20 8.85 5.32
CA THR A 339 10.96 9.28 4.14
C THR A 339 10.10 10.02 3.13
N ALA A 340 10.72 10.91 2.35
CA ALA A 340 10.12 11.55 1.17
C ALA A 340 10.46 10.80 -0.13
N ARG A 341 11.24 9.73 -0.05
CA ARG A 341 11.77 9.03 -1.23
C ARG A 341 10.66 8.42 -2.08
N VAL A 342 10.86 8.49 -3.39
CA VAL A 342 10.13 7.70 -4.38
C VAL A 342 11.06 6.60 -4.87
N THR A 343 10.66 5.36 -4.67
CA THR A 343 11.48 4.19 -5.02
C THR A 343 10.92 3.53 -6.26
N LEU A 344 11.76 3.27 -7.26
CA LEU A 344 11.42 2.49 -8.44
C LEU A 344 12.10 1.12 -8.33
N LEU A 345 11.31 0.04 -8.33
CA LEU A 345 11.79 -1.34 -8.25
C LEU A 345 11.47 -2.09 -9.54
N PRO A 346 12.31 -3.07 -9.94
CA PRO A 346 12.03 -3.90 -11.11
C PRO A 346 10.82 -4.81 -10.85
N LYS A 347 10.06 -5.12 -11.92
CA LYS A 347 8.93 -6.07 -11.89
C LYS A 347 9.35 -7.54 -12.05
N GLN A 348 10.60 -7.80 -12.34
CA GLN A 348 11.13 -9.14 -12.58
C GLN A 348 12.44 -9.32 -11.84
N ALA A 349 12.74 -10.55 -11.46
CA ALA A 349 14.04 -10.90 -10.90
C ALA A 349 15.15 -10.54 -11.90
N ALA A 350 16.29 -10.05 -11.38
CA ALA A 350 17.47 -9.87 -12.22
C ALA A 350 17.85 -11.21 -12.89
N ALA A 351 18.13 -11.18 -14.18
CA ALA A 351 18.64 -12.37 -14.86
C ALA A 351 19.92 -12.83 -14.15
N LYS A 352 19.95 -14.11 -13.74
CA LYS A 352 21.13 -14.72 -13.09
C LYS A 352 22.26 -14.90 -14.06
#